data_a47c2abdb66b57ce5e2feba9f23a6b38
#
_entry.id   a47c2abdb66b57ce5e2feba9f23a6b38
#
_cell.length_a   1.000
_cell.length_b   1.000
_cell.length_c   1.000
_cell.angle_alpha   90.00
_cell.angle_beta   90.00
_cell.angle_gamma   90.00
#
_symmetry.space_group_name_H-M   'P 1'
#
loop_
_entity.id
_entity.type
_entity.pdbx_description
1 polymer ?
#
loop_
_entity_poly.entity_id
_entity_poly.type
_entity_poly.pdbx_seq_one_letter_code
_entity_poly.pdbx_strand_id
1 'polypeptide(L)'
;GVIINPPNLPCWRDFPLAQRISETWSLPAVIDNDSNAAALAEAVWGAGAGFSTVFYVTLGTGIGTGLVLNGNIYHGRTGVATEGGHTTIDYRGRRCGCGKRGCIEALASGPALAARARERLAETRELSLILELAGGDLQSVTGEVIGEAHRKGDKLAGELLSETADYLAIWLGNVVDMLEPDVIIIGGGMAEMMSAWLPAIREKLPSWSINSRCGEIPLVRARYREDSGIAGGAAVCLHEDSVAR
;
A
#
# COMPACT_ATOMS: atom_id res chain seq x y z
N GLY A 1 5.31 -21.98 1.01
CA GLY A 1 5.96 -22.11 -0.28
C GLY A 1 5.06 -22.58 -1.42
N VAL A 2 3.75 -22.75 -1.16
CA VAL A 2 2.74 -23.13 -2.17
C VAL A 2 1.88 -21.93 -2.53
N ILE A 3 1.74 -21.65 -3.81
CA ILE A 3 0.82 -20.62 -4.32
C ILE A 3 -0.55 -21.24 -4.48
N ILE A 4 -1.52 -20.82 -3.67
CA ILE A 4 -2.83 -21.51 -3.60
C ILE A 4 -3.78 -21.04 -4.70
N ASN A 5 -4.02 -19.75 -4.83
CA ASN A 5 -4.99 -19.22 -5.80
C ASN A 5 -4.75 -17.72 -6.09
N PRO A 6 -3.65 -17.38 -6.76
CA PRO A 6 -3.31 -15.99 -7.03
C PRO A 6 -4.28 -15.38 -8.05
N PRO A 7 -4.91 -14.23 -7.78
CA PRO A 7 -5.89 -13.64 -8.68
C PRO A 7 -5.31 -13.26 -10.04
N ASN A 8 -4.02 -12.92 -10.08
CA ASN A 8 -3.32 -12.47 -11.29
C ASN A 8 -2.64 -13.61 -12.07
N LEU A 9 -2.60 -14.83 -11.54
CA LEU A 9 -1.95 -16.00 -12.15
C LEU A 9 -2.89 -17.22 -12.07
N PRO A 10 -4.00 -17.25 -12.80
CA PRO A 10 -5.05 -18.26 -12.66
C PRO A 10 -4.59 -19.69 -12.99
N CYS A 11 -3.42 -19.84 -13.64
CA CYS A 11 -2.83 -21.15 -13.95
C CYS A 11 -2.05 -21.74 -12.75
N TRP A 12 -1.80 -20.96 -11.68
CA TRP A 12 -0.99 -21.38 -10.53
C TRP A 12 -1.91 -21.76 -9.37
N ARG A 13 -2.62 -22.84 -9.49
CA ARG A 13 -3.42 -23.41 -8.39
C ARG A 13 -2.62 -24.48 -7.66
N ASP A 14 -2.52 -24.33 -6.34
CA ASP A 14 -1.76 -25.22 -5.47
C ASP A 14 -0.35 -25.51 -6.01
N PHE A 15 0.28 -24.46 -6.57
CA PHE A 15 1.56 -24.58 -7.25
C PHE A 15 2.72 -24.54 -6.24
N PRO A 16 3.56 -25.60 -6.13
CA PRO A 16 4.62 -25.71 -5.16
C PRO A 16 5.86 -24.89 -5.59
N LEU A 17 5.76 -23.56 -5.56
CA LEU A 17 6.75 -22.67 -6.13
C LEU A 17 8.12 -22.80 -5.44
N ALA A 18 8.15 -22.83 -4.10
CA ALA A 18 9.41 -22.97 -3.37
C ALA A 18 10.14 -24.27 -3.72
N GLN A 19 9.40 -25.38 -3.79
CA GLN A 19 9.96 -26.68 -4.17
C GLN A 19 10.54 -26.62 -5.60
N ARG A 20 9.79 -26.09 -6.56
CA ARG A 20 10.24 -25.99 -7.96
C ARG A 20 11.49 -25.13 -8.11
N ILE A 21 11.58 -24.02 -7.37
CA ILE A 21 12.77 -23.16 -7.35
C ILE A 21 13.94 -23.95 -6.76
N SER A 22 13.75 -24.61 -5.61
CA SER A 22 14.80 -25.37 -4.95
C SER A 22 15.34 -26.53 -5.81
N GLU A 23 14.46 -27.26 -6.48
CA GLU A 23 14.84 -28.35 -7.39
C GLU A 23 15.60 -27.83 -8.62
N THR A 24 15.19 -26.66 -9.16
CA THR A 24 15.80 -26.09 -10.39
C THR A 24 17.22 -25.58 -10.15
N TRP A 25 17.43 -24.91 -9.02
CA TRP A 25 18.72 -24.26 -8.73
C TRP A 25 19.53 -24.95 -7.63
N SER A 26 19.03 -26.05 -7.06
CA SER A 26 19.66 -26.76 -5.94
C SER A 26 19.99 -25.85 -4.74
N LEU A 27 19.12 -24.87 -4.49
CA LEU A 27 19.22 -23.91 -3.39
C LEU A 27 17.93 -23.89 -2.57
N PRO A 28 18.00 -23.64 -1.27
CA PRO A 28 16.79 -23.39 -0.47
C PRO A 28 16.02 -22.20 -1.05
N ALA A 29 14.68 -22.28 -1.07
CA ALA A 29 13.84 -21.19 -1.51
C ALA A 29 12.74 -20.91 -0.49
N VAL A 30 12.54 -19.63 -0.18
CA VAL A 30 11.48 -19.13 0.68
C VAL A 30 10.59 -18.22 -0.16
N ILE A 31 9.30 -18.33 0.03
CA ILE A 31 8.29 -17.53 -0.69
C ILE A 31 7.47 -16.77 0.33
N ASP A 32 7.35 -15.48 0.14
CA ASP A 32 6.46 -14.62 0.93
C ASP A 32 5.71 -13.64 0.01
N ASN A 33 4.72 -12.96 0.56
CA ASN A 33 4.03 -11.86 -0.08
C ASN A 33 4.99 -10.66 -0.21
N ASP A 34 4.89 -9.91 -1.31
CA ASP A 34 5.76 -8.77 -1.62
C ASP A 34 5.69 -7.65 -0.57
N SER A 35 4.49 -7.37 -0.06
CA SER A 35 4.28 -6.35 0.98
C SER A 35 4.79 -6.79 2.34
N ASN A 36 4.69 -8.10 2.66
CA ASN A 36 5.29 -8.69 3.85
C ASN A 36 6.82 -8.60 3.81
N ALA A 37 7.41 -8.98 2.67
CA ALA A 37 8.86 -8.92 2.47
C ALA A 37 9.38 -7.48 2.60
N ALA A 38 8.69 -6.52 1.96
CA ALA A 38 9.03 -5.10 2.08
C ALA A 38 8.88 -4.59 3.52
N ALA A 39 7.82 -5.00 4.23
CA ALA A 39 7.62 -4.66 5.63
C ALA A 39 8.76 -5.17 6.52
N LEU A 40 9.24 -6.39 6.28
CA LEU A 40 10.36 -6.96 7.01
C LEU A 40 11.66 -6.18 6.77
N ALA A 41 11.96 -5.84 5.51
CA ALA A 41 13.13 -5.03 5.19
C ALA A 41 13.11 -3.67 5.87
N GLU A 42 11.94 -3.01 5.86
CA GLU A 42 11.76 -1.73 6.56
C GLU A 42 11.89 -1.88 8.08
N ALA A 43 11.38 -2.95 8.67
CA ALA A 43 11.48 -3.21 10.10
C ALA A 43 12.92 -3.53 10.55
N VAL A 44 13.68 -4.26 9.73
CA VAL A 44 15.05 -4.68 10.10
C VAL A 44 16.08 -3.60 9.79
N TRP A 45 16.02 -2.97 8.62
CA TRP A 45 17.08 -2.07 8.13
C TRP A 45 16.57 -0.70 7.69
N GLY A 46 15.26 -0.51 7.59
CA GLY A 46 14.64 0.67 7.01
C GLY A 46 14.11 1.66 8.02
N ALA A 47 13.00 2.29 7.67
CA ALA A 47 12.34 3.33 8.47
C ALA A 47 11.68 2.78 9.75
N GLY A 48 11.49 1.46 9.84
CA GLY A 48 10.93 0.76 10.99
C GLY A 48 11.97 0.18 11.95
N ALA A 49 13.28 0.39 11.70
CA ALA A 49 14.31 -0.17 12.53
C ALA A 49 14.22 0.35 13.97
N GLY A 50 14.18 -0.60 14.92
CA GLY A 50 14.07 -0.29 16.36
C GLY A 50 12.65 -0.22 16.91
N PHE A 51 11.62 -0.32 16.06
CA PHE A 51 10.23 -0.43 16.48
C PHE A 51 9.79 -1.88 16.62
N SER A 52 8.93 -2.17 17.59
CA SER A 52 8.43 -3.54 17.83
C SER A 52 7.23 -3.90 16.94
N THR A 53 6.37 -2.92 16.66
CA THR A 53 5.17 -3.09 15.84
C THR A 53 5.24 -2.17 14.63
N VAL A 54 5.58 -2.73 13.47
CA VAL A 54 5.72 -1.99 12.22
C VAL A 54 4.58 -2.33 11.28
N PHE A 55 3.77 -1.33 10.92
CA PHE A 55 2.74 -1.46 9.90
C PHE A 55 3.22 -0.81 8.61
N TYR A 56 3.40 -1.61 7.57
CA TYR A 56 3.84 -1.17 6.25
C TYR A 56 2.66 -1.12 5.27
N VAL A 57 2.65 -0.10 4.44
CA VAL A 57 1.65 0.10 3.38
C VAL A 57 2.39 0.36 2.07
N THR A 58 2.08 -0.38 1.03
CA THR A 58 2.46 -0.02 -0.33
C THR A 58 1.29 0.61 -1.05
N LEU A 59 1.46 1.86 -1.53
CA LEU A 59 0.51 2.59 -2.34
C LEU A 59 0.98 2.59 -3.80
N GLY A 60 0.24 1.94 -4.68
CA GLY A 60 0.60 1.81 -6.09
C GLY A 60 -0.59 1.44 -6.95
N THR A 61 -0.43 0.43 -7.81
CA THR A 61 -1.51 -0.18 -8.61
C THR A 61 -2.61 -0.77 -7.71
N GLY A 62 -2.22 -1.25 -6.53
CA GLY A 62 -3.10 -1.65 -5.44
C GLY A 62 -2.66 -1.01 -4.13
N ILE A 63 -3.25 -1.47 -3.03
CA ILE A 63 -2.83 -1.16 -1.67
C ILE A 63 -2.51 -2.47 -0.96
N GLY A 64 -1.23 -2.80 -0.86
CA GLY A 64 -0.75 -3.92 -0.09
C GLY A 64 -0.33 -3.50 1.32
N THR A 65 -0.31 -4.44 2.25
CA THR A 65 0.13 -4.18 3.62
C THR A 65 0.94 -5.34 4.18
N GLY A 66 1.84 -5.03 5.11
CA GLY A 66 2.57 -5.99 5.90
C GLY A 66 2.63 -5.55 7.36
N LEU A 67 2.58 -6.51 8.27
CA LEU A 67 2.69 -6.28 9.70
C LEU A 67 3.88 -7.08 10.25
N VAL A 68 4.80 -6.39 10.89
CA VAL A 68 5.94 -7.02 11.56
C VAL A 68 5.81 -6.78 13.06
N LEU A 69 5.81 -7.87 13.82
CA LEU A 69 5.70 -7.88 15.27
C LEU A 69 6.99 -8.45 15.87
N ASN A 70 7.72 -7.64 16.64
CA ASN A 70 8.98 -8.04 17.26
C ASN A 70 9.97 -8.67 16.25
N GLY A 71 10.09 -8.06 15.09
CA GLY A 71 10.98 -8.51 14.02
C GLY A 71 10.45 -9.66 13.16
N ASN A 72 9.23 -10.18 13.42
CA ASN A 72 8.64 -11.30 12.68
C ASN A 72 7.42 -10.84 11.88
N ILE A 73 7.30 -11.32 10.63
CA ILE A 73 6.12 -11.08 9.81
C ILE A 73 4.90 -11.77 10.45
N TYR A 74 3.80 -11.04 10.56
CA TYR A 74 2.54 -11.60 11.00
C TYR A 74 1.76 -12.17 9.80
N HIS A 75 1.84 -13.47 9.60
CA HIS A 75 1.15 -14.17 8.50
C HIS A 75 -0.31 -14.52 8.80
N GLY A 76 -0.74 -14.43 10.06
CA GLY A 76 -2.05 -14.92 10.48
C GLY A 76 -2.15 -16.45 10.42
N ARG A 77 -3.39 -16.95 10.53
CA ARG A 77 -3.61 -18.41 10.63
C ARG A 77 -3.35 -19.18 9.32
N THR A 78 -3.56 -18.55 8.19
CA THR A 78 -3.55 -19.19 6.85
C THR A 78 -2.54 -18.59 5.89
N GLY A 79 -1.71 -17.65 6.36
CA GLY A 79 -0.72 -16.96 5.52
C GLY A 79 -1.26 -15.78 4.71
N VAL A 80 -2.52 -15.36 4.94
CA VAL A 80 -3.16 -14.26 4.18
C VAL A 80 -3.38 -12.99 5.01
N ALA A 81 -2.78 -12.87 6.18
CA ALA A 81 -2.69 -11.60 6.87
C ALA A 81 -1.49 -10.84 6.27
N THR A 82 -1.55 -9.60 6.12
CA THR A 82 -2.53 -8.56 6.32
C THR A 82 -3.03 -8.07 4.96
N GLU A 83 -4.28 -8.32 4.63
CA GLU A 83 -4.90 -7.82 3.40
C GLU A 83 -5.62 -6.49 3.66
N GLY A 84 -4.88 -5.53 4.24
CA GLY A 84 -5.42 -4.25 4.70
C GLY A 84 -6.01 -3.38 3.60
N GLY A 85 -5.47 -3.45 2.38
CA GLY A 85 -6.02 -2.75 1.21
C GLY A 85 -7.46 -3.16 0.87
N HIS A 86 -7.86 -4.35 1.32
CA HIS A 86 -9.21 -4.86 1.11
C HIS A 86 -10.15 -4.67 2.32
N THR A 87 -9.77 -3.87 3.31
CA THR A 87 -10.71 -3.45 4.36
C THR A 87 -11.68 -2.41 3.82
N THR A 88 -12.96 -2.58 4.12
CA THR A 88 -14.02 -1.68 3.65
C THR A 88 -14.11 -0.47 4.58
N ILE A 89 -13.97 0.73 4.03
CA ILE A 89 -14.18 2.00 4.74
C ILE A 89 -15.46 2.73 4.29
N ASP A 90 -16.04 2.30 3.19
CA ASP A 90 -17.34 2.79 2.69
C ASP A 90 -18.15 1.63 2.07
N TYR A 91 -19.09 1.07 2.81
CA TYR A 91 -19.91 -0.05 2.33
C TYR A 91 -20.78 0.27 1.11
N ARG A 92 -21.02 1.55 0.81
CA ARG A 92 -21.72 2.04 -0.39
C ARG A 92 -20.77 2.40 -1.52
N GLY A 93 -19.46 2.36 -1.26
CA GLY A 93 -18.42 2.78 -2.17
C GLY A 93 -18.27 1.89 -3.42
N ARG A 94 -17.24 2.20 -4.19
CA ARG A 94 -16.94 1.52 -5.46
C ARG A 94 -16.71 0.02 -5.28
N ARG A 95 -17.01 -0.74 -6.32
CA ARG A 95 -16.62 -2.16 -6.37
C ARG A 95 -15.10 -2.28 -6.41
N CYS A 96 -14.58 -3.18 -5.58
CA CYS A 96 -13.18 -3.59 -5.57
C CYS A 96 -12.98 -4.85 -6.44
N GLY A 97 -11.80 -5.02 -7.00
CA GLY A 97 -11.41 -6.23 -7.73
C GLY A 97 -11.55 -7.52 -6.91
N CYS A 98 -11.45 -7.45 -5.59
CA CYS A 98 -11.68 -8.59 -4.68
C CYS A 98 -13.17 -9.02 -4.55
N GLY A 99 -14.09 -8.32 -5.21
CA GLY A 99 -15.53 -8.59 -5.18
C GLY A 99 -16.31 -7.81 -4.12
N LYS A 100 -15.65 -7.23 -3.12
CA LYS A 100 -16.27 -6.38 -2.09
C LYS A 100 -16.56 -4.96 -2.61
N ARG A 101 -17.13 -4.12 -1.75
CA ARG A 101 -17.33 -2.69 -2.02
C ARG A 101 -16.59 -1.84 -1.00
N GLY A 102 -16.13 -0.67 -1.45
CA GLY A 102 -15.56 0.38 -0.60
C GLY A 102 -14.28 -0.02 0.12
N CYS A 103 -13.54 -0.98 -0.41
CA CYS A 103 -12.17 -1.25 0.03
C CYS A 103 -11.33 0.00 -0.14
N ILE A 104 -10.40 0.27 0.77
CA ILE A 104 -9.50 1.42 0.66
C ILE A 104 -8.75 1.40 -0.69
N GLU A 105 -8.37 0.24 -1.20
CA GLU A 105 -7.75 0.09 -2.51
C GLU A 105 -8.62 0.65 -3.64
N ALA A 106 -9.93 0.38 -3.63
CA ALA A 106 -10.86 0.88 -4.64
C ALA A 106 -11.13 2.39 -4.55
N LEU A 107 -10.63 3.06 -3.50
CA LEU A 107 -10.81 4.48 -3.24
C LEU A 107 -9.51 5.28 -3.36
N ALA A 108 -8.36 4.70 -2.97
CA ALA A 108 -7.11 5.43 -2.79
C ALA A 108 -5.90 4.86 -3.56
N SER A 109 -6.05 3.76 -4.33
CA SER A 109 -4.97 3.30 -5.22
C SER A 109 -4.79 4.21 -6.44
N GLY A 110 -3.68 4.04 -7.18
CA GLY A 110 -3.41 4.80 -8.41
C GLY A 110 -4.52 4.69 -9.45
N PRO A 111 -5.00 3.48 -9.79
CA PRO A 111 -6.16 3.30 -10.66
C PRO A 111 -7.45 3.92 -10.10
N ALA A 112 -7.67 3.87 -8.78
CA ALA A 112 -8.84 4.49 -8.16
C ALA A 112 -8.78 6.02 -8.24
N LEU A 113 -7.62 6.62 -8.01
CA LEU A 113 -7.36 8.05 -8.20
C LEU A 113 -7.61 8.47 -9.65
N ALA A 114 -7.07 7.73 -10.62
CA ALA A 114 -7.28 7.97 -12.05
C ALA A 114 -8.76 7.86 -12.45
N ALA A 115 -9.49 6.88 -11.91
CA ALA A 115 -10.91 6.71 -12.17
C ALA A 115 -11.73 7.91 -11.65
N ARG A 116 -11.45 8.39 -10.44
CA ARG A 116 -12.10 9.59 -9.89
C ARG A 116 -11.78 10.84 -10.73
N ALA A 117 -10.54 10.98 -11.18
CA ALA A 117 -10.16 12.08 -12.06
C ALA A 117 -10.93 12.07 -13.37
N ARG A 118 -11.05 10.91 -14.04
CA ARG A 118 -11.81 10.77 -15.29
C ARG A 118 -13.28 11.15 -15.12
N GLU A 119 -13.91 10.73 -14.04
CA GLU A 119 -15.31 11.07 -13.72
C GLU A 119 -15.47 12.58 -13.52
N ARG A 120 -14.61 13.20 -12.69
CA ARG A 120 -14.64 14.65 -12.46
C ARG A 120 -14.41 15.44 -13.74
N LEU A 121 -13.46 15.02 -14.58
CA LEU A 121 -13.19 15.65 -15.89
C LEU A 121 -14.35 15.49 -16.88
N ALA A 122 -15.07 14.38 -16.84
CA ALA A 122 -16.25 14.18 -17.69
C ALA A 122 -17.45 15.04 -17.27
N GLU A 123 -17.57 15.36 -15.98
CA GLU A 123 -18.67 16.16 -15.42
C GLU A 123 -18.41 17.67 -15.48
N THR A 124 -17.16 18.10 -15.48
CA THR A 124 -16.80 19.52 -15.49
C THR A 124 -16.45 20.01 -16.88
N ARG A 125 -16.75 21.30 -17.13
CA ARG A 125 -16.26 22.02 -18.33
C ARG A 125 -15.00 22.84 -18.02
N GLU A 126 -14.51 22.79 -16.81
CA GLU A 126 -13.29 23.51 -16.42
C GLU A 126 -12.07 22.91 -17.11
N LEU A 127 -11.19 23.76 -17.58
CA LEU A 127 -9.90 23.35 -18.12
C LEU A 127 -9.03 22.81 -16.97
N SER A 128 -8.48 21.63 -17.14
CA SER A 128 -7.56 21.03 -16.18
C SER A 128 -6.29 20.59 -16.90
N LEU A 129 -5.15 20.85 -16.28
CA LEU A 129 -3.85 20.36 -16.76
C LEU A 129 -3.78 18.82 -16.80
N ILE A 130 -4.60 18.12 -16.02
CA ILE A 130 -4.69 16.65 -16.06
C ILE A 130 -5.05 16.21 -17.49
N LEU A 131 -6.07 16.80 -18.09
CA LEU A 131 -6.51 16.41 -19.44
C LEU A 131 -5.51 16.84 -20.52
N GLU A 132 -4.90 18.01 -20.37
CA GLU A 132 -3.85 18.50 -21.27
C GLU A 132 -2.64 17.55 -21.25
N LEU A 133 -2.13 17.19 -20.06
CA LEU A 133 -1.00 16.28 -19.90
C LEU A 133 -1.32 14.84 -20.35
N ALA A 134 -2.59 14.45 -20.33
CA ALA A 134 -3.09 13.20 -20.89
C ALA A 134 -3.29 13.26 -22.43
N GLY A 135 -2.86 14.34 -23.10
CA GLY A 135 -3.01 14.50 -24.56
C GLY A 135 -4.45 14.67 -25.02
N GLY A 136 -5.36 15.09 -24.15
CA GLY A 136 -6.80 15.24 -24.44
C GLY A 136 -7.60 13.94 -24.34
N ASP A 137 -6.97 12.82 -24.02
CA ASP A 137 -7.62 11.52 -23.87
C ASP A 137 -7.84 11.14 -22.41
N LEU A 138 -9.10 11.04 -22.00
CA LEU A 138 -9.47 10.61 -20.64
C LEU A 138 -8.92 9.23 -20.27
N GLN A 139 -8.76 8.32 -21.24
CA GLN A 139 -8.25 6.98 -20.95
C GLN A 139 -6.75 7.00 -20.60
N SER A 140 -6.03 8.02 -21.06
CA SER A 140 -4.62 8.24 -20.77
C SER A 140 -4.37 8.94 -19.43
N VAL A 141 -5.41 9.26 -18.65
CA VAL A 141 -5.27 9.82 -17.31
C VAL A 141 -4.79 8.72 -16.35
N THR A 142 -3.62 8.92 -15.75
CA THR A 142 -3.00 8.01 -14.77
C THR A 142 -2.68 8.76 -13.46
N GLY A 143 -2.26 8.03 -12.41
CA GLY A 143 -1.81 8.64 -11.17
C GLY A 143 -0.61 9.56 -11.36
N GLU A 144 0.32 9.20 -12.26
CA GLU A 144 1.51 9.98 -12.59
C GLU A 144 1.13 11.30 -13.25
N VAL A 145 0.17 11.28 -14.20
CA VAL A 145 -0.36 12.48 -14.86
C VAL A 145 -1.00 13.41 -13.84
N ILE A 146 -1.78 12.87 -12.88
CA ILE A 146 -2.40 13.66 -11.82
C ILE A 146 -1.33 14.28 -10.91
N GLY A 147 -0.31 13.51 -10.54
CA GLY A 147 0.81 13.99 -9.73
C GLY A 147 1.58 15.12 -10.44
N GLU A 148 1.79 15.01 -11.76
CA GLU A 148 2.44 16.05 -12.55
C GLU A 148 1.57 17.31 -12.65
N ALA A 149 0.27 17.17 -12.90
CA ALA A 149 -0.67 18.30 -12.91
C ALA A 149 -0.69 19.02 -11.55
N HIS A 150 -0.68 18.27 -10.44
CA HIS A 150 -0.62 18.85 -9.10
C HIS A 150 0.67 19.68 -8.90
N ARG A 151 1.84 19.14 -9.29
CA ARG A 151 3.12 19.91 -9.20
C ARG A 151 3.10 21.20 -9.99
N LYS A 152 2.30 21.26 -11.05
CA LYS A 152 2.07 22.47 -11.87
C LYS A 152 0.95 23.37 -11.36
N GLY A 153 0.35 23.04 -10.22
CA GLY A 153 -0.66 23.86 -9.55
C GLY A 153 -2.10 23.61 -10.03
N ASP A 154 -2.39 22.48 -10.68
CA ASP A 154 -3.76 22.14 -11.08
C ASP A 154 -4.64 21.94 -9.84
N LYS A 155 -5.76 22.67 -9.80
CA LYS A 155 -6.68 22.67 -8.67
C LYS A 155 -7.38 21.32 -8.49
N LEU A 156 -7.87 20.73 -9.59
CA LEU A 156 -8.57 19.44 -9.55
C LEU A 156 -7.64 18.32 -9.06
N ALA A 157 -6.39 18.31 -9.53
CA ALA A 157 -5.39 17.36 -9.06
C ALA A 157 -5.15 17.50 -7.54
N GLY A 158 -5.06 18.75 -7.04
CA GLY A 158 -4.94 19.01 -5.60
C GLY A 158 -6.14 18.52 -4.80
N GLU A 159 -7.36 18.76 -5.28
CA GLU A 159 -8.60 18.27 -4.66
C GLU A 159 -8.62 16.74 -4.59
N LEU A 160 -8.30 16.06 -5.68
CA LEU A 160 -8.28 14.60 -5.77
C LEU A 160 -7.25 13.96 -4.82
N LEU A 161 -6.07 14.59 -4.68
CA LEU A 161 -5.05 14.13 -3.74
C LEU A 161 -5.46 14.38 -2.28
N SER A 162 -6.11 15.52 -2.00
CA SER A 162 -6.69 15.79 -0.68
C SER A 162 -7.76 14.77 -0.29
N GLU A 163 -8.67 14.43 -1.20
CA GLU A 163 -9.66 13.37 -0.98
C GLU A 163 -8.99 12.00 -0.74
N THR A 164 -7.90 11.71 -1.46
CA THR A 164 -7.12 10.49 -1.25
C THR A 164 -6.51 10.47 0.15
N ALA A 165 -5.99 11.60 0.62
CA ALA A 165 -5.47 11.74 1.98
C ALA A 165 -6.57 11.53 3.03
N ASP A 166 -7.80 12.00 2.77
CA ASP A 166 -8.94 11.77 3.66
C ASP A 166 -9.29 10.28 3.77
N TYR A 167 -9.38 9.57 2.64
CA TYR A 167 -9.60 8.13 2.67
C TYR A 167 -8.50 7.38 3.43
N LEU A 168 -7.23 7.76 3.23
CA LEU A 168 -6.11 7.16 3.96
C LEU A 168 -6.20 7.47 5.46
N ALA A 169 -6.59 8.68 5.87
CA ALA A 169 -6.76 9.02 7.29
C ALA A 169 -7.85 8.19 7.96
N ILE A 170 -9.01 8.01 7.30
CA ILE A 170 -10.10 7.15 7.79
C ILE A 170 -9.60 5.71 7.98
N TRP A 171 -8.94 5.18 6.97
CA TRP A 171 -8.45 3.81 6.99
C TRP A 171 -7.35 3.59 8.03
N LEU A 172 -6.36 4.48 8.10
CA LEU A 172 -5.28 4.39 9.06
C LEU A 172 -5.75 4.60 10.49
N GLY A 173 -6.80 5.41 10.71
CA GLY A 173 -7.46 5.50 12.00
C GLY A 173 -8.00 4.15 12.47
N ASN A 174 -8.68 3.40 11.59
CA ASN A 174 -9.13 2.05 11.90
C ASN A 174 -7.96 1.08 12.15
N VAL A 175 -6.84 1.22 11.41
CA VAL A 175 -5.63 0.43 11.64
C VAL A 175 -5.04 0.71 13.03
N VAL A 176 -4.99 1.98 13.42
CA VAL A 176 -4.51 2.37 14.76
C VAL A 176 -5.40 1.80 15.85
N ASP A 177 -6.72 1.84 15.70
CA ASP A 177 -7.66 1.30 16.69
C ASP A 177 -7.54 -0.23 16.84
N MET A 178 -7.10 -0.93 15.80
CA MET A 178 -6.98 -2.39 15.82
C MET A 178 -5.59 -2.89 16.23
N LEU A 179 -4.53 -2.16 15.88
CA LEU A 179 -3.15 -2.65 15.96
C LEU A 179 -2.24 -1.79 16.85
N GLU A 180 -2.57 -0.51 17.03
CA GLU A 180 -1.74 0.49 17.72
C GLU A 180 -0.24 0.34 17.37
N PRO A 181 0.14 0.49 16.08
CA PRO A 181 1.52 0.24 15.67
C PRO A 181 2.46 1.33 16.21
N ASP A 182 3.71 0.97 16.46
CA ASP A 182 4.75 1.93 16.86
C ASP A 182 5.13 2.89 15.72
N VAL A 183 4.97 2.43 14.49
CA VAL A 183 5.24 3.21 13.27
C VAL A 183 4.38 2.72 12.10
N ILE A 184 3.93 3.65 11.28
CA ILE A 184 3.27 3.38 9.98
C ILE A 184 4.20 3.86 8.88
N ILE A 185 4.54 2.96 7.94
CA ILE A 185 5.48 3.22 6.85
C ILE A 185 4.74 3.17 5.52
N ILE A 186 4.87 4.24 4.73
CA ILE A 186 4.23 4.35 3.42
C ILE A 186 5.28 4.20 2.31
N GLY A 187 5.16 3.14 1.53
CA GLY A 187 5.96 2.84 0.35
C GLY A 187 5.11 2.75 -0.92
N GLY A 188 5.72 2.24 -2.00
CA GLY A 188 5.08 2.09 -3.30
C GLY A 188 5.18 3.34 -4.19
N GLY A 189 4.81 3.19 -5.46
CA GLY A 189 5.00 4.24 -6.48
C GLY A 189 4.25 5.55 -6.21
N MET A 190 3.12 5.50 -5.50
CA MET A 190 2.38 6.71 -5.12
C MET A 190 2.92 7.38 -3.85
N ALA A 191 3.81 6.74 -3.09
CA ALA A 191 4.31 7.28 -1.83
C ALA A 191 5.03 8.63 -1.99
N GLU A 192 5.75 8.82 -3.12
CA GLU A 192 6.39 10.10 -3.43
C GLU A 192 5.36 11.22 -3.57
N MET A 193 4.34 10.99 -4.39
CA MET A 193 3.25 11.95 -4.62
C MET A 193 2.48 12.26 -3.34
N MET A 194 2.21 11.25 -2.52
CA MET A 194 1.49 11.40 -1.26
C MET A 194 2.36 11.92 -0.10
N SER A 195 3.68 12.04 -0.28
CA SER A 195 4.60 12.44 0.80
C SER A 195 4.28 13.80 1.41
N ALA A 196 3.88 14.77 0.60
CA ALA A 196 3.47 16.10 1.05
C ALA A 196 2.18 16.06 1.89
N TRP A 197 1.38 15.00 1.77
CA TRP A 197 0.11 14.84 2.47
C TRP A 197 0.21 14.06 3.79
N LEU A 198 1.35 13.39 4.05
CA LEU A 198 1.53 12.61 5.28
C LEU A 198 1.29 13.44 6.56
N PRO A 199 1.76 14.69 6.67
CA PRO A 199 1.43 15.53 7.83
C PRO A 199 -0.08 15.76 7.99
N ALA A 200 -0.79 16.06 6.89
CA ALA A 200 -2.23 16.28 6.91
C ALA A 200 -3.01 15.00 7.26
N ILE A 201 -2.58 13.85 6.76
CA ILE A 201 -3.15 12.53 7.13
C ILE A 201 -2.99 12.32 8.63
N ARG A 202 -1.78 12.52 9.16
CA ARG A 202 -1.49 12.35 10.59
C ARG A 202 -2.29 13.29 11.49
N GLU A 203 -2.47 14.55 11.08
CA GLU A 203 -3.28 15.53 11.79
C GLU A 203 -4.76 15.12 11.87
N LYS A 204 -5.25 14.39 10.85
CA LYS A 204 -6.65 13.91 10.79
C LYS A 204 -6.89 12.61 11.56
N LEU A 205 -5.86 11.85 11.94
CA LEU A 205 -6.03 10.58 12.65
C LEU A 205 -6.90 10.67 13.91
N PRO A 206 -6.77 11.70 14.77
CA PRO A 206 -7.62 11.82 15.97
C PRO A 206 -9.12 11.96 15.69
N SER A 207 -9.51 12.30 14.47
CA SER A 207 -10.92 12.33 14.05
C SER A 207 -11.47 10.95 13.69
N TRP A 208 -10.59 9.95 13.52
CA TRP A 208 -10.91 8.62 13.01
C TRP A 208 -10.42 7.49 13.90
N SER A 209 -9.83 7.79 15.05
CA SER A 209 -9.34 6.81 16.02
C SER A 209 -9.83 7.20 17.41
N ILE A 210 -10.17 6.21 18.22
CA ILE A 210 -10.49 6.41 19.66
C ILE A 210 -9.22 6.67 20.47
N ASN A 211 -8.06 6.31 19.93
CA ASN A 211 -6.77 6.56 20.59
C ASN A 211 -6.41 8.05 20.50
N SER A 212 -6.55 8.76 21.61
CA SER A 212 -6.24 10.20 21.67
C SER A 212 -4.76 10.54 21.39
N ARG A 213 -3.87 9.54 21.43
CA ARG A 213 -2.43 9.68 21.14
C ARG A 213 -2.04 9.21 19.75
N CYS A 214 -2.99 8.85 18.90
CA CYS A 214 -2.72 8.35 17.55
C CYS A 214 -1.88 9.31 16.69
N GLY A 215 -2.00 10.62 16.91
CA GLY A 215 -1.15 11.64 16.27
C GLY A 215 0.33 11.60 16.67
N GLU A 216 0.70 10.87 17.72
CA GLU A 216 2.11 10.66 18.11
C GLU A 216 2.76 9.54 17.31
N ILE A 217 1.97 8.63 16.71
CA ILE A 217 2.48 7.53 15.89
C ILE A 217 3.18 8.10 14.66
N PRO A 218 4.47 7.79 14.44
CA PRO A 218 5.18 8.23 13.25
C PRO A 218 4.52 7.67 11.98
N LEU A 219 4.18 8.56 11.05
CA LEU A 219 3.74 8.22 9.70
C LEU A 219 4.84 8.67 8.75
N VAL A 220 5.62 7.73 8.24
CA VAL A 220 6.87 8.00 7.54
C VAL A 220 6.94 7.32 6.18
N ARG A 221 7.85 7.78 5.33
CA ARG A 221 8.11 7.15 4.04
C ARG A 221 9.04 5.94 4.18
N ALA A 222 8.81 4.95 3.34
CA ALA A 222 9.70 3.81 3.19
C ALA A 222 11.10 4.26 2.73
N ARG A 223 12.12 3.62 3.29
CA ARG A 223 13.52 3.85 2.95
C ARG A 223 13.87 3.29 1.56
N TYR A 224 13.41 2.07 1.27
CA TYR A 224 13.85 1.32 0.10
C TYR A 224 13.14 1.69 -1.21
N ARG A 225 11.98 2.35 -1.14
CA ARG A 225 11.27 2.86 -2.32
C ARG A 225 11.15 1.81 -3.45
N GLU A 226 11.82 2.07 -4.57
CA GLU A 226 11.84 1.19 -5.75
C GLU A 226 12.60 -0.13 -5.49
N ASP A 227 13.54 -0.12 -4.56
CA ASP A 227 14.35 -1.29 -4.18
C ASP A 227 13.64 -2.17 -3.12
N SER A 228 12.40 -1.86 -2.73
CA SER A 228 11.67 -2.58 -1.68
C SER A 228 11.54 -4.08 -1.95
N GLY A 229 11.39 -4.48 -3.22
CA GLY A 229 11.33 -5.90 -3.60
C GLY A 229 12.67 -6.62 -3.37
N ILE A 230 13.79 -6.00 -3.75
CA ILE A 230 15.14 -6.58 -3.56
C ILE A 230 15.50 -6.63 -2.07
N ALA A 231 15.29 -5.52 -1.35
CA ALA A 231 15.52 -5.45 0.09
C ALA A 231 14.64 -6.45 0.85
N GLY A 232 13.38 -6.58 0.43
CA GLY A 232 12.42 -7.53 0.98
C GLY A 232 12.87 -8.97 0.81
N GLY A 233 13.25 -9.37 -0.39
CA GLY A 233 13.79 -10.71 -0.68
C GLY A 233 15.02 -11.03 0.17
N ALA A 234 15.96 -10.08 0.28
CA ALA A 234 17.13 -10.24 1.13
C ALA A 234 16.78 -10.38 2.62
N ALA A 235 15.80 -9.57 3.10
CA ALA A 235 15.36 -9.64 4.49
C ALA A 235 14.73 -10.98 4.83
N VAL A 236 13.86 -11.50 3.96
CA VAL A 236 13.21 -12.82 4.15
C VAL A 236 14.27 -13.93 4.19
N CYS A 237 15.23 -13.96 3.25
CA CYS A 237 16.27 -14.97 3.24
C CYS A 237 17.13 -14.97 4.52
N LEU A 238 17.56 -13.79 4.98
CA LEU A 238 18.41 -13.67 6.16
C LEU A 238 17.65 -13.92 7.47
N HIS A 239 16.36 -13.63 7.48
CA HIS A 239 15.51 -13.87 8.65
C HIS A 239 15.27 -15.36 8.88
N GLU A 240 14.96 -16.12 7.86
CA GLU A 240 14.79 -17.58 7.93
C GLU A 240 16.06 -18.28 8.44
N ASP A 241 17.24 -17.86 7.96
CA ASP A 241 18.52 -18.37 8.44
C ASP A 241 18.75 -18.12 9.94
N SER A 242 18.19 -17.04 10.49
CA SER A 242 18.31 -16.69 11.90
C SER A 242 17.37 -17.49 12.81
N VAL A 243 16.21 -17.88 12.29
CA VAL A 243 15.19 -18.68 13.02
C VAL A 243 15.54 -20.17 13.00
N ALA A 244 16.26 -20.62 11.96
CA ALA A 244 16.67 -22.04 11.81
C ALA A 244 17.90 -22.42 12.64
N ARG A 245 18.54 -21.49 13.35
CA ARG A 245 19.68 -21.70 14.27
C ARG A 245 19.23 -21.64 15.71
#